data_3a7ceca22b1570de1bb1df7af2d52807
#
_entry.id   3a7ceca22b1570de1bb1df7af2d52807
#
_cell.length_a   1.000
_cell.length_b   1.000
_cell.length_c   1.000
_cell.angle_alpha   90.00
_cell.angle_beta   90.00
_cell.angle_gamma   90.00
#
_symmetry.space_group_name_H-M   'P 1'
#
loop_
_entity.id
_entity.type
_entity.pdbx_description
1 polymer ?
#
loop_
_entity_poly.entity_id
_entity_poly.type
_entity_poly.pdbx_seq_one_letter_code
_entity_poly.pdbx_strand_id
1 'polypeptide(L)'
;MPYLNIKGKGLRRNVTLNLVDCLVGITYTELGSIGSYVSASAAQQAWKAQAVAIHSYLEYHKQYGSSANALIYTPVSDIPSSTREAIRKAVEPVKDEVLTYNGSVIDAVWSASAGYNTQTGVYGTCSSLDAWGSDVPYLQSVASPYEEQYHNLMRRMIGKDYRYT
;
A
#
# COMPACT_ATOMS: atom_id res chain seq x y z
N MET A 1 -21.16 -0.02 -3.56
CA MET A 1 -20.05 -0.22 -4.49
C MET A 1 -19.25 1.07 -4.54
N PRO A 2 -17.95 1.05 -4.28
CA PRO A 2 -17.17 2.27 -4.31
C PRO A 2 -17.04 2.78 -5.75
N TYR A 3 -17.40 4.04 -5.96
CA TYR A 3 -16.98 4.80 -7.13
C TYR A 3 -15.51 5.16 -6.93
N LEU A 4 -14.64 4.63 -7.76
CA LEU A 4 -13.23 4.94 -7.72
C LEU A 4 -12.86 5.68 -8.98
N ASN A 5 -12.44 6.94 -8.82
CA ASN A 5 -11.67 7.65 -9.83
C ASN A 5 -10.27 7.04 -9.87
N ILE A 6 -10.14 5.85 -10.47
CA ILE A 6 -8.87 5.16 -10.56
C ILE A 6 -8.23 5.53 -11.88
N LYS A 7 -7.07 6.17 -11.82
CA LYS A 7 -6.20 6.32 -12.98
C LYS A 7 -5.43 5.01 -13.17
N GLY A 8 -6.02 4.06 -13.88
CA GLY A 8 -5.28 2.88 -14.32
C GLY A 8 -4.48 3.17 -15.58
N LYS A 9 -3.45 2.36 -15.86
CA LYS A 9 -2.73 2.35 -17.12
C LYS A 9 -3.77 2.09 -18.25
N GLY A 10 -4.12 3.11 -19.00
CA GLY A 10 -5.18 3.03 -20.03
C GLY A 10 -6.61 3.39 -19.58
N LEU A 11 -6.89 3.58 -18.29
CA LEU A 11 -8.20 4.02 -17.81
C LEU A 11 -8.22 5.53 -17.61
N ARG A 12 -8.88 6.25 -18.50
CA ARG A 12 -9.11 7.71 -18.43
C ARG A 12 -10.49 8.08 -17.88
N ARG A 13 -11.21 7.14 -17.26
CA ARG A 13 -12.59 7.30 -16.81
C ARG A 13 -12.84 6.56 -15.50
N ASN A 14 -13.88 6.99 -14.78
CA ASN A 14 -14.40 6.27 -13.62
C ASN A 14 -14.87 4.88 -14.04
N VAL A 15 -14.45 3.87 -13.27
CA VAL A 15 -14.93 2.49 -13.43
C VAL A 15 -15.62 2.04 -12.15
N THR A 16 -16.72 1.33 -12.33
CA THR A 16 -17.39 0.65 -11.23
C THR A 16 -16.83 -0.77 -11.15
N LEU A 17 -16.19 -1.09 -10.05
CA LEU A 17 -15.59 -2.40 -9.81
C LEU A 17 -16.29 -3.05 -8.60
N ASN A 18 -16.35 -4.38 -8.58
CA ASN A 18 -16.61 -5.05 -7.31
C ASN A 18 -15.39 -4.88 -6.39
N LEU A 19 -15.62 -4.92 -5.07
CA LEU A 19 -14.59 -4.62 -4.09
C LEU A 19 -13.37 -5.54 -4.22
N VAL A 20 -13.58 -6.84 -4.39
CA VAL A 20 -12.48 -7.81 -4.46
C VAL A 20 -11.60 -7.55 -5.69
N ASP A 21 -12.18 -7.33 -6.87
CA ASP A 21 -11.40 -7.02 -8.07
C ASP A 21 -10.64 -5.69 -7.94
N CYS A 22 -11.26 -4.71 -7.29
CA CYS A 22 -10.62 -3.45 -6.97
C CYS A 22 -9.38 -3.67 -6.08
N LEU A 23 -9.55 -4.37 -4.96
CA LEU A 23 -8.46 -4.67 -4.04
C LEU A 23 -7.35 -5.51 -4.70
N VAL A 24 -7.72 -6.53 -5.48
CA VAL A 24 -6.76 -7.38 -6.22
C VAL A 24 -5.93 -6.54 -7.20
N GLY A 25 -6.60 -5.70 -8.00
CA GLY A 25 -5.93 -4.89 -9.02
C GLY A 25 -4.98 -3.85 -8.43
N ILE A 26 -5.37 -3.18 -7.34
CA ILE A 26 -4.51 -2.19 -6.66
C ILE A 26 -3.38 -2.90 -5.91
N THR A 27 -3.67 -3.99 -5.18
CA THR A 27 -2.64 -4.79 -4.50
C THR A 27 -1.57 -5.29 -5.48
N TYR A 28 -1.97 -5.73 -6.68
CA TYR A 28 -1.02 -6.12 -7.71
C TYR A 28 -0.18 -4.92 -8.20
N THR A 29 -0.77 -3.75 -8.35
CA THR A 29 -0.03 -2.55 -8.76
C THR A 29 1.04 -2.18 -7.74
N GLU A 30 0.73 -2.28 -6.44
CA GLU A 30 1.63 -1.92 -5.35
C GLU A 30 2.74 -2.96 -5.11
N LEU A 31 2.41 -4.24 -5.09
CA LEU A 31 3.33 -5.32 -4.70
C LEU A 31 3.73 -6.26 -5.84
N GLY A 32 3.02 -6.23 -6.97
CA GLY A 32 3.32 -7.06 -8.13
C GLY A 32 3.37 -8.56 -7.80
N SER A 33 4.32 -9.23 -8.43
CA SER A 33 4.57 -10.68 -8.24
C SER A 33 5.52 -10.96 -7.07
N ILE A 34 5.31 -10.32 -5.91
CA ILE A 34 6.18 -10.48 -4.74
C ILE A 34 6.41 -11.96 -4.35
N GLY A 35 5.44 -12.84 -4.64
CA GLY A 35 5.56 -14.28 -4.42
C GLY A 35 6.69 -14.97 -5.20
N SER A 36 7.27 -14.29 -6.20
CA SER A 36 8.47 -14.77 -6.92
C SER A 36 9.76 -14.52 -6.14
N TYR A 37 9.73 -13.69 -5.09
CA TYR A 37 10.91 -13.24 -4.35
C TYR A 37 10.92 -13.64 -2.88
N VAL A 38 9.75 -14.00 -2.34
CA VAL A 38 9.59 -14.40 -0.94
C VAL A 38 8.80 -15.69 -0.84
N SER A 39 8.73 -16.30 0.35
CA SER A 39 7.91 -17.51 0.55
C SER A 39 6.42 -17.23 0.26
N ALA A 40 5.68 -18.24 -0.16
CA ALA A 40 4.26 -18.14 -0.43
C ALA A 40 3.47 -17.62 0.78
N SER A 41 3.84 -18.03 1.99
CA SER A 41 3.23 -17.54 3.23
C SER A 41 3.50 -16.05 3.45
N ALA A 42 4.74 -15.60 3.28
CA ALA A 42 5.10 -14.19 3.41
C ALA A 42 4.38 -13.32 2.37
N ALA A 43 4.32 -13.77 1.11
CA ALA A 43 3.57 -13.08 0.06
C ALA A 43 2.08 -12.94 0.41
N GLN A 44 1.46 -14.00 0.93
CA GLN A 44 0.06 -13.95 1.36
C GLN A 44 -0.18 -12.92 2.46
N GLN A 45 0.69 -12.83 3.46
CA GLN A 45 0.55 -11.84 4.54
C GLN A 45 0.75 -10.41 4.02
N ALA A 46 1.72 -10.19 3.13
CA ALA A 46 1.95 -8.89 2.51
C ALA A 46 0.73 -8.44 1.68
N TRP A 47 0.17 -9.32 0.84
CA TRP A 47 -1.04 -9.00 0.06
C TRP A 47 -2.26 -8.74 0.94
N LYS A 48 -2.45 -9.48 2.05
CA LYS A 48 -3.52 -9.20 3.02
C LYS A 48 -3.37 -7.81 3.64
N ALA A 49 -2.19 -7.52 4.19
CA ALA A 49 -1.92 -6.23 4.83
C ALA A 49 -2.13 -5.07 3.85
N GLN A 50 -1.62 -5.19 2.63
CA GLN A 50 -1.82 -4.18 1.59
C GLN A 50 -3.30 -4.01 1.22
N ALA A 51 -4.05 -5.09 1.09
CA ALA A 51 -5.48 -5.03 0.77
C ALA A 51 -6.28 -4.31 1.86
N VAL A 52 -6.00 -4.58 3.14
CA VAL A 52 -6.65 -3.89 4.27
C VAL A 52 -6.29 -2.39 4.29
N ALA A 53 -5.03 -2.04 4.03
CA ALA A 53 -4.61 -0.63 3.92
C ALA A 53 -5.34 0.06 2.75
N ILE A 54 -5.38 -0.56 1.57
CA ILE A 54 -6.09 -0.03 0.39
C ILE A 54 -7.58 0.16 0.71
N HIS A 55 -8.24 -0.84 1.30
CA HIS A 55 -9.66 -0.75 1.64
C HIS A 55 -9.93 0.40 2.62
N SER A 56 -9.11 0.53 3.65
CA SER A 56 -9.19 1.62 4.62
C SER A 56 -9.04 3.00 3.95
N TYR A 57 -8.03 3.15 3.09
CA TYR A 57 -7.81 4.36 2.32
C TYR A 57 -9.03 4.71 1.44
N LEU A 58 -9.59 3.71 0.73
CA LEU A 58 -10.76 3.91 -0.12
C LEU A 58 -12.00 4.35 0.66
N GLU A 59 -12.30 3.70 1.78
CA GLU A 59 -13.45 4.03 2.63
C GLU A 59 -13.28 5.39 3.30
N TYR A 60 -12.05 5.74 3.73
CA TYR A 60 -11.75 7.07 4.26
C TYR A 60 -12.05 8.17 3.22
N HIS A 61 -11.48 8.06 2.03
CA HIS A 61 -11.67 9.08 0.98
C HIS A 61 -13.11 9.15 0.47
N LYS A 62 -13.84 8.05 0.46
CA LYS A 62 -15.27 8.01 0.16
C LYS A 62 -16.08 8.76 1.23
N GLN A 63 -15.75 8.56 2.51
CA GLN A 63 -16.44 9.21 3.63
C GLN A 63 -16.20 10.71 3.68
N TYR A 64 -14.97 11.15 3.43
CA TYR A 64 -14.57 12.56 3.55
C TYR A 64 -14.58 13.32 2.21
N GLY A 65 -15.11 12.72 1.14
CA GLY A 65 -15.34 13.40 -0.14
C GLY A 65 -14.07 13.79 -0.89
N SER A 66 -12.91 13.27 -0.50
CA SER A 66 -11.66 13.48 -1.20
C SER A 66 -11.48 12.40 -2.28
N SER A 67 -10.73 12.72 -3.34
CA SER A 67 -10.52 11.76 -4.41
C SER A 67 -9.34 10.84 -4.10
N ALA A 68 -9.55 9.52 -4.19
CA ALA A 68 -8.49 8.51 -4.13
C ALA A 68 -7.63 8.51 -5.42
N ASN A 69 -7.32 9.68 -5.96
CA ASN A 69 -6.63 9.86 -7.24
C ASN A 69 -5.18 9.35 -7.26
N ALA A 70 -4.60 9.08 -6.10
CA ALA A 70 -3.25 8.54 -5.98
C ALA A 70 -3.16 7.05 -6.29
N LEU A 71 -4.28 6.31 -6.20
CA LEU A 71 -4.27 4.86 -6.43
C LEU A 71 -4.27 4.52 -7.92
N ILE A 72 -3.39 3.60 -8.30
CA ILE A 72 -3.31 3.05 -9.65
C ILE A 72 -3.91 1.64 -9.62
N TYR A 73 -4.85 1.40 -10.52
CA TYR A 73 -5.50 0.10 -10.67
C TYR A 73 -4.98 -0.62 -11.92
N THR A 74 -4.54 -1.85 -11.75
CA THR A 74 -4.31 -2.77 -12.86
C THR A 74 -5.56 -3.61 -13.09
N PRO A 75 -6.17 -3.59 -14.29
CA PRO A 75 -7.30 -4.46 -14.60
C PRO A 75 -6.98 -5.92 -14.28
N VAL A 76 -7.89 -6.62 -13.60
CA VAL A 76 -7.64 -8.03 -13.20
C VAL A 76 -7.42 -8.96 -14.40
N SER A 77 -7.92 -8.59 -15.59
CA SER A 77 -7.65 -9.28 -16.85
C SER A 77 -6.19 -9.21 -17.28
N ASP A 78 -5.49 -8.15 -16.89
CA ASP A 78 -4.11 -7.86 -17.30
C ASP A 78 -3.08 -8.47 -16.34
N ILE A 79 -3.57 -9.04 -15.23
CA ILE A 79 -2.73 -9.71 -14.24
C ILE A 79 -2.55 -11.18 -14.66
N PRO A 80 -1.31 -11.73 -14.67
CA PRO A 80 -1.09 -13.15 -14.92
C PRO A 80 -1.99 -14.02 -14.04
N SER A 81 -2.63 -15.03 -14.62
CA SER A 81 -3.70 -15.80 -13.95
C SER A 81 -3.26 -16.39 -12.60
N SER A 82 -2.08 -17.01 -12.55
CA SER A 82 -1.54 -17.59 -11.30
C SER A 82 -1.32 -16.54 -10.20
N THR A 83 -0.79 -15.37 -10.55
CA THR A 83 -0.58 -14.26 -9.61
C THR A 83 -1.91 -13.68 -9.15
N ARG A 84 -2.84 -13.47 -10.08
CA ARG A 84 -4.20 -12.99 -9.78
C ARG A 84 -4.92 -13.89 -8.79
N GLU A 85 -4.90 -15.21 -9.02
CA GLU A 85 -5.54 -16.18 -8.12
C GLU A 85 -4.87 -16.21 -6.74
N ALA A 86 -3.53 -16.10 -6.68
CA ALA A 86 -2.81 -16.05 -5.42
C ALA A 86 -3.16 -14.79 -4.61
N ILE A 87 -3.23 -13.62 -5.26
CA ILE A 87 -3.64 -12.36 -4.62
C ILE A 87 -5.11 -12.45 -4.19
N ARG A 88 -6.01 -12.94 -5.05
CA ARG A 88 -7.44 -13.09 -4.72
C ARG A 88 -7.62 -13.96 -3.49
N LYS A 89 -6.93 -15.09 -3.40
CA LYS A 89 -6.96 -15.98 -2.23
C LYS A 89 -6.50 -15.29 -0.94
N ALA A 90 -5.58 -14.34 -1.03
CA ALA A 90 -5.14 -13.54 0.11
C ALA A 90 -6.17 -12.45 0.47
N VAL A 91 -6.75 -11.78 -0.52
CA VAL A 91 -7.66 -10.64 -0.35
C VAL A 91 -9.04 -11.07 0.15
N GLU A 92 -9.61 -12.15 -0.39
CA GLU A 92 -10.98 -12.57 -0.11
C GLU A 92 -11.31 -12.71 1.39
N PRO A 93 -10.44 -13.30 2.24
CA PRO A 93 -10.72 -13.43 3.68
C PRO A 93 -10.72 -12.10 4.45
N VAL A 94 -10.08 -11.06 3.92
CA VAL A 94 -9.89 -9.75 4.59
C VAL A 94 -10.61 -8.60 3.88
N LYS A 95 -11.42 -8.89 2.87
CA LYS A 95 -12.05 -7.89 2.01
C LYS A 95 -12.97 -6.90 2.75
N ASP A 96 -13.51 -7.32 3.89
CA ASP A 96 -14.43 -6.52 4.71
C ASP A 96 -13.69 -5.84 5.89
N GLU A 97 -12.38 -6.05 6.03
CA GLU A 97 -11.57 -5.45 7.08
C GLU A 97 -11.10 -4.04 6.70
N VAL A 98 -11.13 -3.14 7.69
CA VAL A 98 -10.59 -1.78 7.61
C VAL A 98 -9.85 -1.41 8.89
N LEU A 99 -8.85 -0.55 8.79
CA LEU A 99 -8.15 0.01 9.92
C LEU A 99 -8.95 1.17 10.51
N THR A 100 -9.06 1.19 11.84
CA THR A 100 -9.79 2.25 12.55
C THR A 100 -8.95 2.84 13.67
N TYR A 101 -9.21 4.12 13.97
CA TYR A 101 -8.71 4.82 15.15
C TYR A 101 -9.87 5.50 15.85
N ASN A 102 -10.06 5.21 17.14
CA ASN A 102 -11.21 5.68 17.92
C ASN A 102 -12.58 5.44 17.24
N GLY A 103 -12.73 4.25 16.61
CA GLY A 103 -13.97 3.84 15.94
C GLY A 103 -14.21 4.42 14.54
N SER A 104 -13.32 5.28 14.04
CA SER A 104 -13.41 5.85 12.69
C SER A 104 -12.36 5.25 11.77
N VAL A 105 -12.72 5.04 10.51
CA VAL A 105 -11.78 4.55 9.48
C VAL A 105 -10.67 5.58 9.30
N ILE A 106 -9.43 5.11 9.19
CA ILE A 106 -8.25 5.96 9.06
C ILE A 106 -7.84 6.18 7.60
N ASP A 107 -7.14 7.29 7.36
CA ASP A 107 -6.39 7.50 6.12
C ASP A 107 -5.12 6.63 6.17
N ALA A 108 -5.24 5.40 5.70
CA ALA A 108 -4.16 4.43 5.73
C ALA A 108 -3.20 4.68 4.57
N VAL A 109 -2.14 5.41 4.84
CA VAL A 109 -1.07 5.68 3.87
C VAL A 109 0.05 4.65 3.97
N TRP A 110 0.76 4.41 2.87
CA TRP A 110 1.91 3.51 2.81
C TRP A 110 2.99 4.05 1.87
N SER A 111 4.18 3.47 1.98
CA SER A 111 5.31 3.76 1.12
C SER A 111 6.05 2.48 0.74
N ALA A 112 6.79 2.50 -0.37
CA ALA A 112 7.58 1.35 -0.82
C ALA A 112 8.76 1.04 0.11
N SER A 113 9.24 2.02 0.87
CA SER A 113 10.38 1.91 1.78
C SER A 113 10.27 2.96 2.87
N ALA A 114 10.66 2.63 4.10
CA ALA A 114 10.64 3.53 5.25
C ALA A 114 11.96 4.28 5.35
N GLY A 115 12.83 4.49 4.64
CA GLY A 115 14.04 5.33 4.65
C GLY A 115 14.79 5.40 5.99
N TYR A 116 15.90 6.14 5.97
CA TYR A 116 16.68 6.45 7.16
C TYR A 116 16.25 7.82 7.70
N ASN A 117 15.78 7.84 8.93
CA ASN A 117 15.42 9.08 9.60
C ASN A 117 16.69 9.69 10.22
N THR A 118 17.15 10.81 9.68
CA THR A 118 18.39 11.49 10.14
C THR A 118 18.25 12.12 11.52
N GLN A 119 17.03 12.43 11.97
CA GLN A 119 16.77 13.03 13.28
C GLN A 119 16.83 11.98 14.39
N THR A 120 16.30 10.78 14.14
CA THR A 120 16.27 9.69 15.14
C THR A 120 17.46 8.74 15.00
N GLY A 121 18.18 8.79 13.88
CA GLY A 121 19.32 7.92 13.61
C GLY A 121 18.96 6.46 13.31
N VAL A 122 17.69 6.18 12.96
CA VAL A 122 17.21 4.81 12.70
C VAL A 122 16.44 4.74 11.38
N TYR A 123 16.39 3.55 10.79
CA TYR A 123 15.47 3.28 9.68
C TYR A 123 14.04 3.15 10.20
N GLY A 124 13.11 3.84 9.56
CA GLY A 124 11.71 3.83 9.96
C GLY A 124 10.86 4.81 9.18
N THR A 125 9.55 4.75 9.40
CA THR A 125 8.63 5.75 8.86
C THR A 125 8.83 7.08 9.58
N CYS A 126 8.62 8.19 8.89
CA CYS A 126 8.47 9.49 9.54
C CYS A 126 7.04 9.65 10.08
N SER A 127 6.85 10.57 11.01
CA SER A 127 5.52 10.98 11.45
C SER A 127 4.82 11.80 10.36
N SER A 128 3.50 11.90 10.44
CA SER A 128 2.73 12.78 9.56
C SER A 128 3.11 14.25 9.75
N LEU A 129 3.48 14.65 10.96
CA LEU A 129 3.97 16.00 11.25
C LEU A 129 5.25 16.31 10.46
N ASP A 130 6.20 15.36 10.44
CA ASP A 130 7.46 15.52 9.70
C ASP A 130 7.26 15.44 8.19
N ALA A 131 6.32 14.59 7.73
CA ALA A 131 6.10 14.35 6.32
C ALA A 131 5.36 15.49 5.60
N TRP A 132 4.37 16.10 6.26
CA TRP A 132 3.51 17.12 5.64
C TRP A 132 2.99 18.21 6.60
N GLY A 133 3.57 18.32 7.80
CA GLY A 133 3.29 19.42 8.73
C GLY A 133 1.97 19.32 9.49
N SER A 134 1.31 18.16 9.49
CA SER A 134 0.06 17.93 10.21
C SER A 134 0.18 16.71 11.10
N ASP A 135 -0.04 16.87 12.41
CA ASP A 135 0.03 15.78 13.38
C ASP A 135 -1.24 14.93 13.33
N VAL A 136 -1.11 13.74 12.75
CA VAL A 136 -2.17 12.73 12.70
C VAL A 136 -1.85 11.65 13.72
N PRO A 137 -2.67 11.47 14.78
CA PRO A 137 -2.31 10.63 15.94
C PRO A 137 -1.99 9.17 15.63
N TYR A 138 -2.51 8.62 14.55
CA TYR A 138 -2.26 7.24 14.13
C TYR A 138 -1.17 7.09 13.05
N LEU A 139 -0.57 8.21 12.58
CA LEU A 139 0.53 8.22 11.60
C LEU A 139 1.81 8.71 12.27
N GLN A 140 2.29 7.96 13.23
CA GLN A 140 3.50 8.25 13.99
C GLN A 140 4.72 7.54 13.40
N SER A 141 5.90 8.02 13.77
CA SER A 141 7.15 7.39 13.39
C SER A 141 7.27 5.99 13.99
N VAL A 142 7.57 4.99 13.16
CA VAL A 142 7.73 3.59 13.57
C VAL A 142 9.06 3.06 13.02
N ALA A 143 9.86 2.46 13.90
CA ALA A 143 11.11 1.83 13.47
C ALA A 143 10.86 0.64 12.53
N SER A 144 11.67 0.52 11.49
CA SER A 144 11.66 -0.59 10.53
C SER A 144 13.05 -1.25 10.49
N PRO A 145 13.32 -2.21 11.38
CA PRO A 145 14.66 -2.74 11.59
C PRO A 145 15.25 -3.48 10.39
N TYR A 146 14.41 -3.88 9.43
CA TYR A 146 14.86 -4.60 8.23
C TYR A 146 15.19 -3.67 7.04
N GLU A 147 14.85 -2.40 7.11
CA GLU A 147 15.10 -1.42 6.05
C GLU A 147 16.59 -1.21 5.78
N GLU A 148 17.43 -1.27 6.79
CA GLU A 148 18.88 -1.15 6.62
C GLU A 148 19.43 -2.22 5.68
N GLN A 149 18.96 -3.45 5.81
CA GLN A 149 19.38 -4.56 4.93
C GLN A 149 18.94 -4.31 3.48
N TYR A 150 17.72 -3.83 3.29
CA TYR A 150 17.20 -3.46 1.99
C TYR A 150 17.98 -2.31 1.37
N HIS A 151 18.23 -1.23 2.11
CA HIS A 151 19.02 -0.10 1.64
C HIS A 151 20.46 -0.48 1.30
N ASN A 152 21.09 -1.34 2.10
CA ASN A 152 22.42 -1.86 1.82
C ASN A 152 22.46 -2.72 0.55
N LEU A 153 21.41 -3.51 0.29
CA LEU A 153 21.26 -4.27 -0.95
C LEU A 153 21.10 -3.34 -2.14
N MET A 154 20.20 -2.36 -2.05
CA MET A 154 19.93 -1.39 -3.13
C MET A 154 21.16 -0.54 -3.44
N ARG A 155 21.92 -0.11 -2.42
CA ARG A 155 23.17 0.63 -2.61
C ARG A 155 24.18 -0.20 -3.41
N ARG A 156 24.30 -1.51 -3.12
CA ARG A 156 25.19 -2.40 -3.88
C ARG A 156 24.73 -2.62 -5.32
N MET A 157 23.42 -2.71 -5.56
CA MET A 157 22.88 -3.00 -6.89
C MET A 157 22.88 -1.80 -7.83
N ILE A 158 22.56 -0.61 -7.32
CA ILE A 158 22.34 0.59 -8.14
C ILE A 158 23.27 1.75 -7.83
N GLY A 159 24.18 1.59 -6.85
CA GLY A 159 25.17 2.62 -6.48
C GLY A 159 24.57 3.91 -5.91
N LYS A 160 23.30 3.91 -5.53
CA LYS A 160 22.61 5.08 -4.99
C LYS A 160 22.22 4.87 -3.54
N ASP A 161 22.39 5.90 -2.74
CA ASP A 161 21.97 5.97 -1.35
C ASP A 161 20.61 6.70 -1.30
N TYR A 162 19.57 6.00 -0.88
CA TYR A 162 18.28 6.62 -0.65
C TYR A 162 18.24 7.14 0.79
N ARG A 163 18.58 8.39 0.96
CA ARG A 163 18.39 9.11 2.23
C ARG A 163 17.25 10.09 2.03
N TYR A 164 16.26 10.02 2.88
CA TYR A 164 15.30 11.09 3.03
C TYR A 164 15.93 12.14 3.96
N THR A 165 16.07 13.33 3.45
CA THR A 165 16.42 14.52 4.24
C THR A 165 15.16 15.21 4.67
#